data_6c9308e80b40323d03b6e8b1d39565f8
#
_entry.id   6c9308e80b40323d03b6e8b1d39565f8
#
_cell.length_a   1.000
_cell.length_b   1.000
_cell.length_c   1.000
_cell.angle_alpha   90.00
_cell.angle_beta   90.00
_cell.angle_gamma   90.00
#
_symmetry.space_group_name_H-M   'P 1'
#
loop_
_entity.id
_entity.type
_entity.pdbx_description
1 polymer ?
#
loop_
_entity_poly.entity_id
_entity_poly.type
_entity_poly.pdbx_seq_one_letter_code
_entity_poly.pdbx_strand_id
1 'polypeptide(L)'
;PNVPTAIGAGFRTVKSECMYIDPNPIESLNNQGHNYFLSQNPYTLNSYALFGETYYNLTSDLKLTGGLRWTDDRKHFTDIPSELLVYGYGYPITGVLNQEWKEFTGRAAANWSPKLDFTDQTMLYASYSRGYKAGGANPPGATLVAFGTTDITNPIHPLTFKPEFINAFELGTKNTLLDGALTFNGSAFYYDYKDYQISRI
;
A
#
# COMPACT_ATOMS: atom_id res chain seq x y z
N PRO A 1 7.79 46.46 -8.64
CA PRO A 1 9.02 45.78 -8.23
C PRO A 1 9.23 44.57 -9.15
N ASN A 2 10.40 44.56 -9.78
CA ASN A 2 10.73 43.41 -10.62
C ASN A 2 10.95 42.20 -9.74
N VAL A 3 10.14 41.16 -9.94
CA VAL A 3 10.38 39.86 -9.35
C VAL A 3 11.47 39.16 -10.15
N PRO A 4 12.52 38.61 -9.54
CA PRO A 4 13.57 37.93 -10.26
C PRO A 4 12.98 36.85 -11.15
N THR A 5 13.43 36.78 -12.38
CA THR A 5 13.05 35.68 -13.27
C THR A 5 13.61 34.40 -12.66
N ALA A 6 12.75 33.54 -12.22
CA ALA A 6 13.15 32.19 -11.81
C ALA A 6 13.57 31.46 -13.09
N ILE A 7 14.87 31.25 -13.24
CA ILE A 7 15.45 30.64 -14.44
C ILE A 7 14.99 29.19 -14.49
N GLY A 8 14.25 28.82 -15.53
CA GLY A 8 13.76 27.48 -15.76
C GLY A 8 12.52 27.09 -14.97
N ALA A 9 12.03 27.95 -14.13
CA ALA A 9 10.86 27.68 -13.35
C ALA A 9 9.66 28.34 -13.93
N GLY A 10 8.68 27.98 -14.27
CA GLY A 10 7.48 28.53 -14.83
C GLY A 10 7.08 29.98 -14.48
N PHE A 11 7.95 30.77 -13.94
CA PHE A 11 7.64 32.15 -13.60
C PHE A 11 8.54 33.13 -14.34
N ARG A 12 7.92 34.12 -14.92
CA ARG A 12 8.60 35.26 -15.57
C ARG A 12 7.99 36.58 -15.11
N THR A 13 8.82 37.55 -14.86
CA THR A 13 8.35 38.89 -14.53
C THR A 13 8.12 39.69 -15.82
N VAL A 14 6.92 40.18 -16.00
CA VAL A 14 6.56 41.11 -17.05
C VAL A 14 5.95 42.33 -16.41
N LYS A 15 6.61 43.50 -16.54
CA LYS A 15 6.10 44.78 -16.03
C LYS A 15 5.62 44.75 -14.60
N SER A 16 6.36 44.17 -13.69
CA SER A 16 5.99 43.97 -12.27
C SER A 16 4.85 42.98 -11.96
N GLU A 17 4.39 42.24 -12.91
CA GLU A 17 3.46 41.15 -12.69
C GLU A 17 4.18 39.80 -12.77
N CYS A 18 3.84 38.85 -11.90
CA CYS A 18 4.32 37.48 -12.01
C CYS A 18 3.40 36.72 -12.97
N MET A 19 3.99 36.14 -14.01
CA MET A 19 3.26 35.29 -14.93
C MET A 19 3.82 33.88 -14.83
N TYR A 20 2.92 32.91 -14.70
CA TYR A 20 3.28 31.51 -14.86
C TYR A 20 3.69 31.26 -16.31
N ILE A 21 4.82 30.62 -16.48
CA ILE A 21 5.26 30.09 -17.77
C ILE A 21 5.39 28.59 -17.59
N ASP A 22 4.63 27.85 -18.38
CA ASP A 22 4.72 26.39 -18.37
C ASP A 22 6.14 25.95 -18.79
N PRO A 23 6.89 25.26 -17.90
CA PRO A 23 8.21 24.74 -18.25
C PRO A 23 8.14 23.55 -19.22
N ASN A 24 6.97 22.98 -19.41
CA ASN A 24 6.73 21.84 -20.28
C ASN A 24 5.85 22.28 -21.44
N PRO A 25 6.43 22.76 -22.56
CA PRO A 25 5.66 23.11 -23.73
C PRO A 25 4.90 21.90 -24.29
N ILE A 26 4.02 22.17 -25.24
CA ILE A 26 3.07 21.17 -25.74
C ILE A 26 3.73 19.89 -26.26
N GLU A 27 4.96 19.96 -26.73
CA GLU A 27 5.76 18.83 -27.22
C GLU A 27 6.50 18.07 -26.12
N SER A 28 6.36 18.49 -24.86
CA SER A 28 7.08 17.89 -23.75
C SER A 28 6.33 16.68 -23.19
N LEU A 29 7.06 15.83 -22.52
CA LEU A 29 6.60 14.64 -21.76
C LEU A 29 5.49 13.83 -22.46
N ASN A 30 4.27 14.30 -22.44
CA ASN A 30 3.10 13.63 -22.97
C ASN A 30 2.41 14.38 -24.12
N ASN A 31 3.04 15.40 -24.67
CA ASN A 31 2.49 16.28 -25.72
C ASN A 31 1.17 16.99 -25.34
N GLN A 32 0.85 17.08 -24.06
CA GLN A 32 -0.34 17.76 -23.59
C GLN A 32 -0.07 19.16 -23.04
N GLY A 33 1.18 19.55 -22.89
CA GLY A 33 1.58 20.83 -22.32
C GLY A 33 1.04 21.04 -20.91
N HIS A 34 1.19 22.23 -20.38
CA HIS A 34 0.55 22.65 -19.12
C HIS A 34 0.74 21.73 -17.92
N ASN A 35 1.87 21.02 -17.86
CA ASN A 35 2.17 20.05 -16.81
C ASN A 35 2.58 20.73 -15.50
N TYR A 36 1.67 21.53 -14.98
CA TYR A 36 1.85 22.12 -13.65
C TYR A 36 2.06 21.05 -12.58
N PHE A 37 1.25 20.03 -12.65
CA PHE A 37 1.39 18.80 -11.88
C PHE A 37 0.76 17.66 -12.67
N LEU A 38 1.56 16.92 -13.37
CA LEU A 38 1.11 15.68 -14.00
C LEU A 38 1.95 14.53 -13.47
N SER A 39 1.30 13.62 -12.76
CA SER A 39 1.89 12.36 -12.35
C SER A 39 1.30 11.24 -13.20
N GLN A 40 1.93 10.95 -14.30
CA GLN A 40 1.61 9.78 -15.13
C GLN A 40 2.78 8.82 -15.06
N ASN A 41 2.68 7.88 -14.15
CA ASN A 41 3.70 6.87 -13.99
C ASN A 41 3.11 5.53 -14.45
N PRO A 42 3.34 5.13 -15.71
CA PRO A 42 2.87 3.85 -16.22
C PRO A 42 3.39 2.72 -15.34
N TYR A 43 2.47 1.88 -14.96
CA TYR A 43 2.83 0.77 -14.10
C TYR A 43 2.07 -0.50 -14.51
N THR A 44 2.76 -1.61 -14.45
CA THR A 44 2.20 -2.93 -14.72
C THR A 44 2.43 -3.83 -13.51
N LEU A 45 1.40 -4.54 -13.09
CA LEU A 45 1.47 -5.59 -12.09
C LEU A 45 1.08 -6.92 -12.72
N ASN A 46 1.98 -7.88 -12.65
CA ASN A 46 1.69 -9.28 -12.94
C ASN A 46 1.74 -10.05 -11.61
N SER A 47 0.63 -10.70 -11.27
CA SER A 47 0.50 -11.45 -10.03
C SER A 47 0.10 -12.87 -10.32
N TYR A 48 0.87 -13.82 -9.83
CA TYR A 48 0.57 -15.25 -9.90
C TYR A 48 0.42 -15.79 -8.49
N ALA A 49 -0.57 -16.65 -8.29
CA ALA A 49 -0.76 -17.25 -6.99
C ALA A 49 -1.22 -18.71 -7.08
N LEU A 50 -0.72 -19.50 -6.16
CA LEU A 50 -1.22 -20.85 -5.89
C LEU A 50 -1.70 -20.90 -4.44
N PHE A 51 -2.88 -21.42 -4.23
CA PHE A 51 -3.45 -21.53 -2.88
C PHE A 51 -4.26 -22.79 -2.70
N GLY A 52 -4.36 -23.20 -1.44
CA GLY A 52 -5.20 -24.32 -1.03
C GLY A 52 -5.62 -24.16 0.42
N GLU A 53 -6.76 -24.76 0.74
CA GLU A 53 -7.30 -24.77 2.09
C GLU A 53 -7.87 -26.14 2.43
N THR A 54 -7.64 -26.59 3.65
CA THR A 54 -8.11 -27.87 4.16
C THR A 54 -8.94 -27.66 5.42
N TYR A 55 -9.91 -28.52 5.58
CA TYR A 55 -10.79 -28.60 6.73
C TYR A 55 -10.72 -29.98 7.31
N TYR A 56 -10.53 -30.08 8.61
CA TYR A 56 -10.41 -31.33 9.30
C TYR A 56 -11.26 -31.32 10.57
N ASN A 57 -12.20 -32.24 10.66
CA ASN A 57 -12.97 -32.44 11.89
C ASN A 57 -12.18 -33.40 12.80
N LEU A 58 -11.52 -32.83 13.81
CA LEU A 58 -10.74 -33.62 14.77
C LEU A 58 -11.67 -34.46 15.67
N THR A 59 -12.80 -33.86 16.03
CA THR A 59 -13.92 -34.51 16.73
C THR A 59 -15.24 -34.05 16.10
N SER A 60 -16.38 -34.54 16.62
CA SER A 60 -17.70 -34.03 16.23
C SER A 60 -17.88 -32.54 16.49
N ASP A 61 -17.15 -31.99 17.47
CA ASP A 61 -17.36 -30.66 18.02
C ASP A 61 -16.18 -29.73 17.72
N LEU A 62 -15.03 -30.25 17.23
CA LEU A 62 -13.83 -29.51 16.96
C LEU A 62 -13.42 -29.62 15.49
N LYS A 63 -13.50 -28.51 14.79
CA LYS A 63 -13.09 -28.35 13.40
C LYS A 63 -11.81 -27.47 13.31
N LEU A 64 -10.82 -28.00 12.62
CA LEU A 64 -9.59 -27.28 12.27
C LEU A 64 -9.64 -26.84 10.81
N THR A 65 -9.11 -25.68 10.54
CA THR A 65 -8.93 -25.13 9.19
C THR A 65 -7.50 -24.72 9.01
N GLY A 66 -6.90 -25.07 7.88
CA GLY A 66 -5.56 -24.63 7.50
C GLY A 66 -5.52 -24.23 6.03
N GLY A 67 -5.05 -23.05 5.75
CA GLY A 67 -4.93 -22.51 4.39
C GLY A 67 -3.56 -21.91 4.16
N LEU A 68 -3.01 -22.14 2.97
CA LEU A 68 -1.74 -21.57 2.53
C LEU A 68 -1.89 -21.00 1.12
N ARG A 69 -1.23 -19.86 0.89
CA ARG A 69 -1.14 -19.21 -0.40
C ARG A 69 0.30 -18.80 -0.65
N TRP A 70 0.82 -19.14 -1.81
CA TRP A 70 2.02 -18.55 -2.37
C TRP A 70 1.65 -17.53 -3.44
N THR A 71 2.33 -16.39 -3.44
CA THR A 71 2.11 -15.30 -4.41
C THR A 71 3.45 -14.85 -4.97
N ASP A 72 3.52 -14.62 -6.28
CA ASP A 72 4.63 -14.00 -7.01
C ASP A 72 4.09 -12.73 -7.68
N ASP A 73 4.44 -11.58 -7.11
CA ASP A 73 4.05 -10.26 -7.60
C ASP A 73 5.24 -9.59 -8.29
N ARG A 74 5.06 -9.21 -9.55
CA ARG A 74 6.06 -8.53 -10.37
C ARG A 74 5.51 -7.20 -10.82
N LYS A 75 6.17 -6.12 -10.40
CA LYS A 75 5.85 -4.76 -10.77
C LYS A 75 6.89 -4.18 -11.69
N HIS A 76 6.43 -3.56 -12.75
CA HIS A 76 7.21 -2.74 -13.65
C HIS A 76 6.65 -1.33 -13.58
N PHE A 77 7.47 -0.39 -13.20
CA PHE A 77 7.09 1.00 -12.99
C PHE A 77 8.03 1.91 -13.78
N THR A 78 7.46 2.87 -14.51
CA THR A 78 8.23 3.86 -15.25
C THR A 78 8.04 5.22 -14.60
N ASP A 79 9.13 5.76 -14.07
CA ASP A 79 9.17 7.14 -13.60
C ASP A 79 9.23 8.10 -14.79
N ILE A 80 8.25 8.97 -14.91
CA ILE A 80 8.24 10.06 -15.88
C ILE A 80 8.49 11.36 -15.12
N PRO A 81 9.56 12.10 -15.43
CA PRO A 81 9.82 13.37 -14.76
C PRO A 81 8.68 14.34 -15.02
N SER A 82 8.32 15.08 -14.00
CA SER A 82 7.50 16.27 -14.13
C SER A 82 8.16 17.41 -13.39
N GLU A 83 8.00 18.63 -13.88
CA GLU A 83 8.48 19.81 -13.21
C GLU A 83 7.31 20.50 -12.50
N LEU A 84 7.58 21.00 -11.30
CA LEU A 84 6.67 21.88 -10.59
C LEU A 84 6.91 23.32 -10.96
N LEU A 85 6.09 24.23 -10.42
CA LEU A 85 6.21 25.68 -10.64
C LEU A 85 7.58 26.29 -10.33
N VAL A 86 8.42 25.60 -9.56
CA VAL A 86 9.74 26.08 -9.16
C VAL A 86 10.80 25.17 -9.75
N TYR A 87 11.75 25.78 -10.48
CA TYR A 87 12.87 25.04 -11.08
C TYR A 87 13.68 24.29 -10.01
N GLY A 88 14.02 23.05 -10.32
CA GLY A 88 14.74 22.16 -9.41
C GLY A 88 13.87 21.50 -8.36
N TYR A 89 12.57 21.76 -8.35
CA TYR A 89 11.58 21.13 -7.47
C TYR A 89 10.67 20.17 -8.23
N GLY A 90 11.08 19.72 -9.35
CA GLY A 90 10.36 18.70 -10.07
C GLY A 90 10.88 17.30 -9.74
N TYR A 91 10.45 16.38 -10.53
CA TYR A 91 10.84 14.98 -10.46
C TYR A 91 11.97 14.74 -11.47
N PRO A 92 13.25 14.86 -11.06
CA PRO A 92 14.36 14.85 -11.99
C PRO A 92 14.75 13.46 -12.49
N ILE A 93 14.14 12.42 -11.92
CA ILE A 93 14.58 11.04 -12.16
C ILE A 93 13.65 10.39 -13.16
N THR A 94 14.21 10.05 -14.32
CA THR A 94 13.63 9.07 -15.23
C THR A 94 14.21 7.72 -14.93
N GLY A 95 13.37 6.69 -14.95
CA GLY A 95 13.89 5.36 -14.81
C GLY A 95 12.80 4.30 -14.87
N VAL A 96 13.26 3.10 -15.03
CA VAL A 96 12.41 1.91 -14.95
C VAL A 96 12.77 1.16 -13.68
N LEU A 97 11.79 0.93 -12.85
CA LEU A 97 11.91 0.13 -11.64
C LEU A 97 11.22 -1.21 -11.84
N ASN A 98 11.97 -2.27 -11.66
CA ASN A 98 11.45 -3.63 -11.67
C ASN A 98 11.54 -4.18 -10.26
N GLN A 99 10.42 -4.67 -9.75
CA GLN A 99 10.32 -5.20 -8.39
C GLN A 99 9.61 -6.55 -8.43
N GLU A 100 10.10 -7.48 -7.62
CA GLU A 100 9.53 -8.83 -7.49
C GLU A 100 9.44 -9.19 -6.02
N TRP A 101 8.30 -9.77 -5.62
CA TRP A 101 8.10 -10.31 -4.28
C TRP A 101 7.45 -11.68 -4.38
N LYS A 102 8.02 -12.62 -3.63
CA LYS A 102 7.51 -13.99 -3.52
C LYS A 102 7.22 -14.27 -2.06
N GLU A 103 5.94 -14.34 -1.73
CA GLU A 103 5.53 -14.38 -0.34
C GLU A 103 4.53 -15.49 -0.05
N PHE A 104 4.64 -16.04 1.15
CA PHE A 104 3.66 -16.96 1.70
C PHE A 104 2.73 -16.24 2.66
N THR A 105 1.44 -16.44 2.45
CA THR A 105 0.37 -16.03 3.36
C THR A 105 -0.48 -17.25 3.69
N GLY A 106 -1.27 -17.15 4.75
CA GLY A 106 -2.11 -18.27 5.12
C GLY A 106 -2.91 -17.99 6.36
N ARG A 107 -3.72 -18.98 6.70
CA ARG A 107 -4.52 -18.94 7.93
C ARG A 107 -4.60 -20.31 8.60
N ALA A 108 -4.76 -20.28 9.91
CA ALA A 108 -5.13 -21.42 10.71
C ALA A 108 -6.27 -21.01 11.63
N ALA A 109 -7.25 -21.89 11.79
CA ALA A 109 -8.35 -21.66 12.70
C ALA A 109 -8.80 -22.95 13.37
N ALA A 110 -9.25 -22.82 14.62
CA ALA A 110 -9.90 -23.87 15.37
C ALA A 110 -11.29 -23.38 15.80
N ASN A 111 -12.32 -24.14 15.48
CA ASN A 111 -13.69 -23.88 15.89
C ASN A 111 -14.16 -25.03 16.77
N TRP A 112 -14.52 -24.73 17.99
CA TRP A 112 -14.99 -25.70 18.95
C TRP A 112 -16.43 -25.38 19.36
N SER A 113 -17.31 -26.34 19.20
CA SER A 113 -18.74 -26.20 19.48
C SER A 113 -19.14 -27.13 20.63
N PRO A 114 -18.75 -26.82 21.90
CA PRO A 114 -19.11 -27.63 23.05
C PRO A 114 -20.61 -27.57 23.28
N LYS A 115 -21.15 -28.68 23.80
CA LYS A 115 -22.52 -28.71 24.33
C LYS A 115 -22.48 -28.23 25.77
N LEU A 116 -23.13 -27.11 26.01
CA LEU A 116 -23.24 -26.50 27.34
C LEU A 116 -24.71 -26.47 27.76
N ASP A 117 -25.00 -26.83 29.02
CA ASP A 117 -26.39 -26.93 29.51
C ASP A 117 -27.10 -25.57 29.62
N PHE A 118 -26.37 -24.48 29.59
CA PHE A 118 -26.90 -23.11 29.75
C PHE A 118 -27.00 -22.32 28.44
N THR A 119 -26.67 -22.93 27.30
CA THR A 119 -26.78 -22.32 25.97
C THR A 119 -27.45 -23.29 25.00
N ASP A 120 -28.18 -22.75 24.03
CA ASP A 120 -28.75 -23.55 22.95
C ASP A 120 -27.65 -24.00 21.98
N GLN A 121 -26.73 -23.06 21.71
CA GLN A 121 -25.53 -23.28 20.89
C GLN A 121 -24.40 -22.40 21.38
N THR A 122 -23.21 -22.96 21.42
CA THR A 122 -21.96 -22.22 21.67
C THR A 122 -20.91 -22.62 20.63
N MET A 123 -20.21 -21.65 20.09
CA MET A 123 -19.00 -21.85 19.31
C MET A 123 -17.89 -20.95 19.85
N LEU A 124 -16.81 -21.55 20.26
CA LEU A 124 -15.55 -20.86 20.56
C LEU A 124 -14.63 -20.99 19.35
N TYR A 125 -13.93 -19.94 19.02
CA TYR A 125 -12.96 -20.01 17.96
C TYR A 125 -11.68 -19.25 18.29
N ALA A 126 -10.59 -19.76 17.72
CA ALA A 126 -9.31 -19.07 17.67
C ALA A 126 -8.80 -19.09 16.24
N SER A 127 -8.25 -17.99 15.77
CA SER A 127 -7.66 -17.93 14.44
C SER A 127 -6.37 -17.13 14.42
N TYR A 128 -5.51 -17.53 13.53
CA TYR A 128 -4.33 -16.78 13.09
C TYR A 128 -4.38 -16.63 11.59
N SER A 129 -4.07 -15.45 11.09
CA SER A 129 -3.86 -15.22 9.67
C SER A 129 -2.67 -14.30 9.42
N ARG A 130 -1.94 -14.62 8.37
CA ARG A 130 -0.87 -13.77 7.85
C ARG A 130 -1.30 -13.22 6.51
N GLY A 131 -1.39 -11.89 6.42
CA GLY A 131 -1.65 -11.14 5.21
C GLY A 131 -0.40 -10.48 4.67
N TYR A 132 -0.43 -10.11 3.39
CA TYR A 132 0.66 -9.49 2.67
C TYR A 132 0.11 -8.46 1.69
N LYS A 133 0.84 -7.35 1.54
CA LYS A 133 0.62 -6.35 0.51
C LYS A 133 1.97 -6.02 -0.12
N ALA A 134 2.06 -6.12 -1.44
CA ALA A 134 3.31 -5.90 -2.16
C ALA A 134 3.86 -4.49 -1.91
N GLY A 135 5.16 -4.37 -1.91
CA GLY A 135 5.86 -3.11 -1.96
C GLY A 135 5.60 -2.34 -3.27
N GLY A 136 6.29 -1.26 -3.47
CA GLY A 136 6.12 -0.44 -4.66
C GLY A 136 7.19 0.62 -4.80
N ALA A 137 7.00 1.45 -5.82
CA ALA A 137 7.79 2.65 -6.04
C ALA A 137 7.09 3.86 -5.42
N ASN A 138 7.87 4.72 -4.79
CA ASN A 138 7.41 6.05 -4.44
C ASN A 138 7.30 6.88 -5.72
N PRO A 139 6.34 7.83 -5.78
CA PRO A 139 6.24 8.69 -6.94
C PRO A 139 7.54 9.46 -7.14
N PRO A 140 7.86 9.86 -8.39
CA PRO A 140 8.99 10.72 -8.68
C PRO A 140 8.94 11.95 -7.78
N GLY A 141 10.08 12.35 -7.21
CA GLY A 141 10.13 13.43 -6.22
C GLY A 141 10.16 12.97 -4.76
N ALA A 142 9.83 11.75 -4.47
CA ALA A 142 10.12 11.18 -3.15
C ALA A 142 11.62 11.20 -2.81
N THR A 143 12.46 11.28 -3.84
CA THR A 143 13.92 11.38 -3.75
C THR A 143 14.44 12.81 -3.75
N LEU A 144 13.57 13.82 -3.59
CA LEU A 144 14.03 15.19 -3.51
C LEU A 144 15.09 15.33 -2.42
N VAL A 145 16.22 15.82 -2.83
CA VAL A 145 17.29 16.28 -1.94
C VAL A 145 16.79 17.42 -1.07
N ALA A 146 17.31 17.51 0.14
CA ALA A 146 16.99 18.61 1.01
C ALA A 146 17.18 19.95 0.30
N PHE A 147 16.31 20.90 0.59
CA PHE A 147 16.34 22.24 0.00
C PHE A 147 17.77 22.79 -0.04
N GLY A 148 18.25 23.13 -1.23
CA GLY A 148 19.58 23.71 -1.42
C GLY A 148 20.73 22.72 -1.62
N THR A 149 20.48 21.42 -1.73
CA THR A 149 21.50 20.45 -2.12
C THR A 149 21.19 19.84 -3.48
N THR A 150 22.23 19.51 -4.22
CA THR A 150 22.12 18.75 -5.49
C THR A 150 22.61 17.32 -5.32
N ASP A 151 22.80 16.88 -4.08
CA ASP A 151 23.31 15.56 -3.79
C ASP A 151 22.22 14.51 -3.89
N ILE A 152 22.14 13.87 -5.06
CA ILE A 152 21.21 12.76 -5.33
C ILE A 152 21.63 11.44 -4.67
N THR A 153 22.80 11.39 -4.05
CA THR A 153 23.30 10.17 -3.40
C THR A 153 22.68 9.95 -2.02
N ASN A 154 22.05 10.96 -1.46
CA ASN A 154 21.40 10.89 -0.17
C ASN A 154 19.95 11.38 -0.25
N PRO A 155 19.05 10.61 -0.87
CA PRO A 155 17.65 10.97 -1.02
C PRO A 155 16.96 11.07 0.36
N ILE A 156 16.08 12.05 0.52
CA ILE A 156 15.28 12.21 1.75
C ILE A 156 14.35 11.00 1.95
N HIS A 157 13.89 10.43 0.84
CA HIS A 157 13.02 9.25 0.84
C HIS A 157 13.54 8.20 -0.14
N PRO A 158 13.38 6.92 0.15
CA PRO A 158 13.77 5.85 -0.76
C PRO A 158 12.89 5.85 -2.01
N LEU A 159 13.47 5.45 -3.15
CA LEU A 159 12.73 5.26 -4.41
C LEU A 159 11.63 4.20 -4.30
N THR A 160 11.81 3.27 -3.42
CA THR A 160 10.91 2.13 -3.25
C THR A 160 10.54 1.94 -1.79
N PHE A 161 9.41 1.30 -1.57
CA PHE A 161 8.99 0.90 -0.24
C PHE A 161 8.79 -0.61 -0.17
N LYS A 162 8.97 -1.15 1.02
CA LYS A 162 8.89 -2.58 1.29
C LYS A 162 7.46 -3.10 1.29
N PRO A 163 7.29 -4.42 1.11
CA PRO A 163 6.02 -5.07 1.38
C PRO A 163 5.58 -4.88 2.83
N GLU A 164 4.28 -4.74 3.01
CA GLU A 164 3.61 -4.71 4.30
C GLU A 164 3.09 -6.09 4.66
N PHE A 165 3.23 -6.47 5.92
CA PHE A 165 2.69 -7.71 6.46
C PHE A 165 1.80 -7.44 7.66
N ILE A 166 0.78 -8.25 7.80
CA ILE A 166 -0.06 -8.29 8.99
C ILE A 166 -0.09 -9.72 9.53
N ASN A 167 0.15 -9.86 10.84
CA ASN A 167 -0.19 -11.06 11.58
C ASN A 167 -1.41 -10.73 12.44
N ALA A 168 -2.51 -11.40 12.17
CA ALA A 168 -3.78 -11.20 12.86
C ALA A 168 -4.11 -12.41 13.72
N PHE A 169 -4.34 -12.17 14.99
CA PHE A 169 -4.80 -13.17 15.96
C PHE A 169 -6.17 -12.76 16.44
N GLU A 170 -7.09 -13.72 16.47
CA GLU A 170 -8.45 -13.49 16.96
C GLU A 170 -8.90 -14.66 17.80
N LEU A 171 -9.57 -14.36 18.90
CA LEU A 171 -10.26 -15.30 19.78
C LEU A 171 -11.67 -14.80 19.97
N GLY A 172 -12.66 -15.67 19.82
CA GLY A 172 -14.04 -15.23 19.99
C GLY A 172 -15.00 -16.34 20.38
N THR A 173 -16.20 -15.90 20.66
CA THR A 173 -17.33 -16.76 21.00
C THR A 173 -18.60 -16.33 20.27
N LYS A 174 -19.40 -17.28 19.87
CA LYS A 174 -20.74 -17.08 19.32
C LYS A 174 -21.71 -17.94 20.05
N ASN A 175 -22.75 -17.38 20.63
CA ASN A 175 -23.70 -18.07 21.49
C ASN A 175 -25.13 -17.72 21.09
N THR A 176 -25.97 -18.75 21.19
CA THR A 176 -27.42 -18.64 21.11
C THR A 176 -28.02 -19.15 22.42
N LEU A 177 -28.94 -18.41 22.99
CA LEU A 177 -29.53 -18.63 24.30
C LEU A 177 -31.05 -18.41 24.25
N LEU A 178 -31.75 -18.94 25.25
CA LEU A 178 -33.17 -18.70 25.46
C LEU A 178 -34.04 -19.20 24.29
N ASP A 179 -33.82 -20.43 23.85
CA ASP A 179 -34.52 -21.06 22.72
C ASP A 179 -34.43 -20.20 21.42
N GLY A 180 -33.25 -19.63 21.17
CA GLY A 180 -32.99 -18.80 20.01
C GLY A 180 -33.35 -17.30 20.14
N ALA A 181 -33.93 -16.93 21.28
CA ALA A 181 -34.39 -15.54 21.47
C ALA A 181 -33.24 -14.53 21.70
N LEU A 182 -32.07 -14.99 22.14
CA LEU A 182 -30.91 -14.14 22.40
C LEU A 182 -29.66 -14.66 21.71
N THR A 183 -28.98 -13.80 20.95
CA THR A 183 -27.68 -14.09 20.40
C THR A 183 -26.63 -13.14 21.00
N PHE A 184 -25.56 -13.73 21.53
CA PHE A 184 -24.42 -12.99 22.07
C PHE A 184 -23.13 -13.42 21.40
N ASN A 185 -22.44 -12.48 20.73
CA ASN A 185 -21.15 -12.71 20.08
C ASN A 185 -20.12 -11.74 20.65
N GLY A 186 -18.93 -12.26 20.92
CA GLY A 186 -17.81 -11.46 21.40
C GLY A 186 -16.52 -11.91 20.76
N SER A 187 -15.61 -10.98 20.50
CA SER A 187 -14.25 -11.30 20.06
C SER A 187 -13.23 -10.34 20.62
N ALA A 188 -12.01 -10.84 20.75
CA ALA A 188 -10.81 -10.07 21.02
C ALA A 188 -9.79 -10.35 19.93
N PHE A 189 -9.07 -9.34 19.49
CA PHE A 189 -8.09 -9.46 18.42
C PHE A 189 -6.82 -8.67 18.72
N TYR A 190 -5.73 -9.14 18.11
CA TYR A 190 -4.44 -8.48 18.13
C TYR A 190 -3.84 -8.50 16.72
N TYR A 191 -3.44 -7.34 16.21
CA TYR A 191 -2.83 -7.17 14.89
C TYR A 191 -1.41 -6.65 15.04
N ASP A 192 -0.45 -7.40 14.50
CA ASP A 192 0.96 -7.01 14.39
C ASP A 192 1.26 -6.64 12.93
N TYR A 193 1.44 -5.35 12.69
CA TYR A 193 1.82 -4.84 11.37
C TYR A 193 3.34 -4.66 11.29
N LYS A 194 3.90 -5.06 10.16
CA LYS A 194 5.31 -4.84 9.81
C LYS A 194 5.40 -4.06 8.52
N ASP A 195 6.32 -3.07 8.49
CA ASP A 195 6.57 -2.20 7.33
C ASP A 195 5.27 -1.55 6.80
N TYR A 196 4.46 -1.01 7.72
CA TYR A 196 3.16 -0.40 7.41
C TYR A 196 3.28 0.72 6.38
N GLN A 197 2.50 0.62 5.30
CA GLN A 197 2.53 1.54 4.18
C GLN A 197 1.52 2.67 4.38
N ILE A 198 2.02 3.89 4.58
CA ILE A 198 1.21 5.11 4.68
C ILE A 198 1.65 6.12 3.63
N SER A 199 0.69 6.85 3.09
CA SER A 199 0.96 8.01 2.24
C SER A 199 1.12 9.24 3.12
N ARG A 200 2.15 10.02 2.85
CA ARG A 200 2.38 11.33 3.46
C ARG A 200 2.38 12.38 2.36
N ILE A 201 1.59 13.42 2.53
CA ILE A 201 1.52 14.60 1.68
C ILE A 201 2.25 15.76 2.35
#